data_326ea8360eee5693f4851ec317a8c211
#
_entry.id   326ea8360eee5693f4851ec317a8c211
#
_cell.length_a   1.000
_cell.length_b   1.000
_cell.length_c   1.000
_cell.angle_alpha   90.00
_cell.angle_beta   90.00
_cell.angle_gamma   90.00
#
_symmetry.space_group_name_H-M   'P 1'
#
loop_
_entity.id
_entity.type
_entity.pdbx_description
1 polymer ?
#
loop_
_entity_poly.entity_id
_entity_poly.type
_entity_poly.pdbx_seq_one_letter_code
_entity_poly.pdbx_strand_id
1 'polypeptide(L)'
;LGPAATAVLLTLSALPGQAANFTPPEGCKLEMTIQNRSCTVSQHYRCSTDAPGDQRVTIFTPDGPVYQSRIDNETRWMESTNLVQGLTDLLEDQADDHASFSTLVRTGRDDFDFWTTASDGQRLHHIGHDELPGEKVTIDGVPLEVTRFELTTYSEAGDVLIQRKGQQFISRTHR
;
A
#
# COMPACT_ATOMS: atom_id res chain seq x y z
N LEU A 1 27.90 -11.82 -58.03
CA LEU A 1 26.89 -12.55 -57.23
C LEU A 1 27.27 -12.38 -55.76
N GLY A 2 26.66 -11.41 -55.02
CA GLY A 2 26.87 -11.23 -53.61
C GLY A 2 25.73 -11.88 -52.81
N PRO A 3 25.99 -12.40 -51.60
CA PRO A 3 24.99 -13.03 -50.79
C PRO A 3 24.09 -11.94 -50.14
N ALA A 4 22.78 -12.10 -50.27
CA ALA A 4 21.79 -11.30 -49.59
C ALA A 4 21.70 -11.75 -48.11
N ALA A 5 22.03 -10.85 -47.17
CA ALA A 5 21.84 -11.10 -45.74
C ALA A 5 20.39 -10.85 -45.38
N THR A 6 19.67 -11.90 -45.03
CA THR A 6 18.28 -11.83 -44.50
C THR A 6 18.31 -11.46 -43.02
N ALA A 7 17.92 -10.25 -42.67
CA ALA A 7 17.75 -9.83 -41.26
C ALA A 7 16.47 -10.43 -40.71
N VAL A 8 16.58 -11.34 -39.73
CA VAL A 8 15.45 -11.84 -38.95
C VAL A 8 15.11 -10.83 -37.83
N LEU A 9 13.98 -10.13 -37.95
CA LEU A 9 13.44 -9.31 -36.88
C LEU A 9 12.80 -10.26 -35.83
N LEU A 10 13.46 -10.43 -34.69
CA LEU A 10 12.82 -11.02 -33.53
C LEU A 10 11.88 -9.99 -32.88
N THR A 11 10.58 -10.18 -33.04
CA THR A 11 9.57 -9.44 -32.28
C THR A 11 9.50 -10.05 -30.87
N LEU A 12 10.07 -9.36 -29.87
CA LEU A 12 9.81 -9.67 -28.46
C LEU A 12 8.36 -9.30 -28.13
N SER A 13 7.50 -10.29 -28.05
CA SER A 13 6.16 -10.12 -27.47
C SER A 13 6.31 -9.98 -25.96
N ALA A 14 6.12 -8.80 -25.39
CA ALA A 14 6.01 -8.62 -23.95
C ALA A 14 4.75 -9.36 -23.46
N LEU A 15 4.93 -10.40 -22.64
CA LEU A 15 3.82 -11.06 -21.95
C LEU A 15 3.22 -10.06 -20.94
N PRO A 16 1.88 -9.94 -20.86
CA PRO A 16 1.25 -9.11 -19.83
C PRO A 16 1.65 -9.65 -18.45
N GLY A 17 2.14 -8.77 -17.57
CA GLY A 17 2.51 -9.13 -16.22
C GLY A 17 1.31 -9.63 -15.41
N GLN A 18 1.53 -10.43 -14.38
CA GLN A 18 0.46 -11.01 -13.55
C GLN A 18 -0.49 -9.95 -12.94
N ALA A 19 0.01 -8.74 -12.68
CA ALA A 19 -0.80 -7.62 -12.18
C ALA A 19 -1.87 -7.17 -13.19
N ALA A 20 -1.64 -7.32 -14.49
CA ALA A 20 -2.60 -6.95 -15.55
C ALA A 20 -3.80 -7.91 -15.62
N ASN A 21 -3.67 -9.13 -15.08
CA ASN A 21 -4.71 -10.15 -15.06
C ASN A 21 -5.30 -10.36 -13.65
N PHE A 22 -5.09 -9.41 -12.73
CA PHE A 22 -5.63 -9.50 -11.38
C PHE A 22 -7.16 -9.51 -11.40
N THR A 23 -7.72 -10.56 -10.81
CA THR A 23 -9.16 -10.66 -10.53
C THR A 23 -9.33 -10.61 -9.01
N PRO A 24 -10.07 -9.64 -8.46
CA PRO A 24 -10.35 -9.60 -7.03
C PRO A 24 -11.03 -10.89 -6.57
N PRO A 25 -10.88 -11.27 -5.28
CA PRO A 25 -11.62 -12.39 -4.70
C PRO A 25 -13.13 -12.26 -4.89
N GLU A 26 -13.86 -13.38 -4.80
CA GLU A 26 -15.33 -13.38 -4.86
C GLU A 26 -15.94 -12.42 -3.84
N GLY A 27 -16.94 -11.67 -4.24
CA GLY A 27 -17.56 -10.62 -3.42
C GLY A 27 -16.76 -9.32 -3.32
N CYS A 28 -15.63 -9.22 -4.00
CA CYS A 28 -14.81 -8.02 -4.03
C CYS A 28 -14.87 -7.33 -5.40
N LYS A 29 -14.69 -6.00 -5.40
CA LYS A 29 -14.68 -5.17 -6.61
C LYS A 29 -13.37 -4.38 -6.69
N LEU A 30 -12.65 -4.49 -7.81
CA LEU A 30 -11.49 -3.65 -8.12
C LEU A 30 -11.96 -2.20 -8.28
N GLU A 31 -11.27 -1.28 -7.62
CA GLU A 31 -11.54 0.16 -7.69
C GLU A 31 -10.43 0.92 -8.43
N MET A 32 -9.18 0.53 -8.21
CA MET A 32 -8.04 1.27 -8.75
C MET A 32 -6.84 0.35 -8.96
N THR A 33 -6.11 0.60 -10.05
CA THR A 33 -4.78 0.05 -10.31
C THR A 33 -3.78 1.19 -10.31
N ILE A 34 -2.72 1.08 -9.51
CA ILE A 34 -1.68 2.10 -9.40
C ILE A 34 -0.34 1.49 -9.80
N GLN A 35 0.31 2.08 -10.80
CA GLN A 35 1.69 1.77 -11.14
C GLN A 35 2.64 2.64 -10.32
N ASN A 36 3.54 2.01 -9.57
CA ASN A 36 4.54 2.71 -8.77
C ASN A 36 5.89 2.78 -9.50
N ARG A 37 6.70 3.78 -9.14
CA ARG A 37 8.05 3.99 -9.73
C ARG A 37 9.02 2.83 -9.50
N SER A 38 8.80 2.03 -8.46
CA SER A 38 9.60 0.83 -8.12
C SER A 38 9.28 -0.39 -8.98
N CYS A 39 8.63 -0.24 -10.13
CA CYS A 39 8.16 -1.32 -10.99
C CYS A 39 7.18 -2.27 -10.26
N THR A 40 6.45 -1.76 -9.28
CA THR A 40 5.36 -2.49 -8.62
C THR A 40 4.01 -1.97 -9.09
N VAL A 41 2.99 -2.82 -9.01
CA VAL A 41 1.60 -2.46 -9.28
C VAL A 41 0.77 -2.76 -8.06
N SER A 42 -0.01 -1.79 -7.61
CA SER A 42 -0.97 -1.94 -6.51
C SER A 42 -2.39 -2.06 -7.07
N GLN A 43 -3.09 -3.11 -6.68
CA GLN A 43 -4.49 -3.35 -7.02
C GLN A 43 -5.34 -3.08 -5.78
N HIS A 44 -6.11 -1.99 -5.81
CA HIS A 44 -6.97 -1.57 -4.71
C HIS A 44 -8.41 -2.05 -4.96
N TYR A 45 -9.01 -2.70 -3.98
CA TYR A 45 -10.34 -3.28 -4.09
C TYR A 45 -11.09 -3.24 -2.76
N ARG A 46 -12.41 -3.38 -2.82
CA ARG A 46 -13.30 -3.47 -1.66
C ARG A 46 -14.10 -4.75 -1.72
N CYS A 47 -14.35 -5.34 -0.54
CA CYS A 47 -15.10 -6.58 -0.40
C CYS A 47 -16.40 -6.34 0.37
N SER A 48 -17.46 -6.99 -0.04
CA SER A 48 -18.78 -6.90 0.61
C SER A 48 -18.81 -7.55 2.00
N THR A 49 -17.82 -8.39 2.30
CA THR A 49 -17.66 -9.05 3.60
C THR A 49 -16.90 -8.23 4.63
N ASP A 50 -16.22 -7.16 4.18
CA ASP A 50 -15.48 -6.27 5.07
C ASP A 50 -16.41 -5.21 5.68
N ALA A 51 -15.94 -4.52 6.71
CA ALA A 51 -16.68 -3.41 7.29
C ALA A 51 -16.87 -2.26 6.27
N PRO A 52 -17.96 -1.50 6.34
CA PRO A 52 -18.18 -0.37 5.43
C PRO A 52 -17.03 0.64 5.52
N GLY A 53 -16.41 0.91 4.38
CA GLY A 53 -15.27 1.83 4.28
C GLY A 53 -13.92 1.15 4.24
N ASP A 54 -13.81 -0.12 4.59
CA ASP A 54 -12.56 -0.87 4.46
C ASP A 54 -12.09 -0.94 3.01
N GLN A 55 -10.78 -0.93 2.83
CA GLN A 55 -10.12 -1.07 1.54
C GLN A 55 -9.00 -2.09 1.65
N ARG A 56 -8.87 -2.92 0.63
CA ARG A 56 -7.78 -3.88 0.49
C ARG A 56 -6.85 -3.49 -0.65
N VAL A 57 -5.59 -3.87 -0.53
CA VAL A 57 -4.60 -3.75 -1.58
C VAL A 57 -3.83 -5.05 -1.74
N THR A 58 -3.52 -5.41 -2.98
CA THR A 58 -2.49 -6.42 -3.30
C THR A 58 -1.41 -5.75 -4.14
N ILE A 59 -0.15 -5.88 -3.72
CA ILE A 59 1.00 -5.33 -4.42
C ILE A 59 1.73 -6.45 -5.17
N PHE A 60 2.02 -6.17 -6.43
CA PHE A 60 2.71 -7.06 -7.35
C PHE A 60 4.08 -6.50 -7.73
N THR A 61 5.06 -7.37 -7.80
CA THR A 61 6.30 -7.20 -8.57
C THR A 61 6.15 -7.91 -9.92
N PRO A 62 7.14 -7.82 -10.84
CA PRO A 62 7.15 -8.65 -12.05
C PRO A 62 7.08 -10.15 -11.77
N ASP A 63 7.54 -10.61 -10.60
CA ASP A 63 7.57 -12.02 -10.21
C ASP A 63 6.27 -12.52 -9.57
N GLY A 64 5.35 -11.60 -9.26
CA GLY A 64 4.04 -11.94 -8.68
C GLY A 64 3.65 -11.10 -7.46
N PRO A 65 2.59 -11.50 -6.72
CA PRO A 65 2.12 -10.79 -5.55
C PRO A 65 3.10 -10.95 -4.39
N VAL A 66 3.42 -9.84 -3.71
CA VAL A 66 4.40 -9.81 -2.61
C VAL A 66 3.82 -9.32 -1.30
N TYR A 67 2.70 -8.60 -1.34
CA TYR A 67 2.11 -7.99 -0.17
C TYR A 67 0.61 -7.82 -0.31
N GLN A 68 -0.12 -8.00 0.77
CA GLN A 68 -1.54 -7.66 0.89
C GLN A 68 -1.79 -6.89 2.18
N SER A 69 -2.76 -5.98 2.16
CA SER A 69 -3.23 -5.37 3.38
C SER A 69 -4.70 -4.98 3.32
N ARG A 70 -5.27 -4.73 4.51
CA ARG A 70 -6.57 -4.14 4.70
C ARG A 70 -6.44 -2.95 5.65
N ILE A 71 -6.97 -1.82 5.21
CA ILE A 71 -7.14 -0.62 6.02
C ILE A 71 -8.64 -0.37 6.24
N ASP A 72 -8.97 0.29 7.34
CA ASP A 72 -10.33 0.72 7.60
C ASP A 72 -10.64 2.12 7.03
N ASN A 73 -11.79 2.68 7.40
CA ASN A 73 -12.20 4.00 6.94
C ASN A 73 -11.35 5.17 7.50
N GLU A 74 -10.56 4.95 8.55
CA GLU A 74 -9.59 5.90 9.09
C GLU A 74 -8.16 5.62 8.62
N THR A 75 -7.99 4.71 7.64
CA THR A 75 -6.69 4.24 7.09
C THR A 75 -5.80 3.51 8.09
N ARG A 76 -6.35 2.98 9.19
CA ARG A 76 -5.62 2.16 10.14
C ARG A 76 -5.21 0.84 9.50
N TRP A 77 -4.02 0.36 9.81
CA TRP A 77 -3.47 -0.90 9.27
C TRP A 77 -4.08 -2.11 9.96
N MET A 78 -5.32 -2.43 9.63
CA MET A 78 -6.06 -3.53 10.27
C MET A 78 -5.37 -4.88 10.13
N GLU A 79 -4.79 -5.13 8.94
CA GLU A 79 -4.13 -6.38 8.60
C GLU A 79 -3.10 -6.14 7.49
N SER A 80 -1.92 -6.73 7.61
CA SER A 80 -0.85 -6.67 6.61
C SER A 80 -0.17 -8.01 6.47
N THR A 81 -0.08 -8.55 5.27
CA THR A 81 0.56 -9.85 5.00
C THR A 81 1.73 -9.69 4.03
N ASN A 82 2.91 -10.07 4.48
CA ASN A 82 4.05 -10.29 3.61
C ASN A 82 3.90 -11.68 2.96
N LEU A 83 3.54 -11.73 1.68
CA LEU A 83 3.26 -12.99 0.98
C LEU A 83 4.52 -13.82 0.69
N VAL A 84 5.69 -13.18 0.68
CA VAL A 84 6.98 -13.85 0.46
C VAL A 84 7.41 -14.62 1.72
N GLN A 85 7.19 -14.02 2.88
CA GLN A 85 7.55 -14.61 4.18
C GLN A 85 6.40 -15.40 4.81
N GLY A 86 5.16 -15.19 4.37
CA GLY A 86 3.96 -15.79 4.96
C GLY A 86 3.62 -15.24 6.36
N LEU A 87 4.11 -14.04 6.69
CA LEU A 87 3.85 -13.37 7.97
C LEU A 87 2.70 -12.38 7.83
N THR A 88 1.78 -12.41 8.77
CA THR A 88 0.65 -11.47 8.86
C THR A 88 0.73 -10.70 10.16
N ASP A 89 0.68 -9.38 10.06
CA ASP A 89 0.58 -8.45 11.17
C ASP A 89 -0.88 -8.01 11.32
N LEU A 90 -1.37 -7.99 12.55
CA LEU A 90 -2.70 -7.52 12.92
C LEU A 90 -2.58 -6.32 13.85
N LEU A 91 -3.40 -5.30 13.60
CA LEU A 91 -3.51 -4.15 14.50
C LEU A 91 -4.03 -4.60 15.87
N GLU A 92 -3.41 -4.14 16.94
CA GLU A 92 -3.94 -4.32 18.28
C GLU A 92 -5.08 -3.32 18.55
N ASP A 93 -6.10 -3.74 19.30
CA ASP A 93 -7.28 -2.90 19.61
C ASP A 93 -6.89 -1.69 20.47
N GLN A 94 -5.83 -1.80 21.28
CA GLN A 94 -5.38 -0.75 22.16
C GLN A 94 -4.18 -0.02 21.56
N ALA A 95 -4.27 1.30 21.52
CA ALA A 95 -3.21 2.19 21.08
C ALA A 95 -3.22 3.46 21.93
N ASP A 96 -2.07 4.10 22.07
CA ASP A 96 -1.99 5.43 22.67
C ASP A 96 -2.59 6.47 21.72
N ASP A 97 -2.37 6.30 20.42
CA ASP A 97 -2.98 7.10 19.37
C ASP A 97 -3.11 6.28 18.07
N HIS A 98 -4.33 6.01 17.64
CA HIS A 98 -4.56 5.36 16.35
C HIS A 98 -4.45 6.35 15.19
N ALA A 99 -3.90 5.92 14.07
CA ALA A 99 -3.94 6.70 12.84
C ALA A 99 -5.38 7.12 12.49
N SER A 100 -5.56 8.37 12.07
CA SER A 100 -6.87 8.96 11.79
C SER A 100 -6.85 9.83 10.54
N PHE A 101 -7.34 9.29 9.44
CA PHE A 101 -7.51 10.03 8.19
C PHE A 101 -8.40 11.28 8.36
N SER A 102 -9.46 11.18 9.14
CA SER A 102 -10.35 12.31 9.40
C SER A 102 -9.64 13.43 10.17
N THR A 103 -8.74 13.10 11.10
CA THR A 103 -7.88 14.08 11.79
C THR A 103 -6.91 14.72 10.81
N LEU A 104 -6.19 13.94 10.02
CA LEU A 104 -5.26 14.44 8.99
C LEU A 104 -5.94 15.46 8.06
N VAL A 105 -7.10 15.09 7.51
CA VAL A 105 -7.84 15.95 6.57
C VAL A 105 -8.37 17.22 7.23
N ARG A 106 -8.74 17.17 8.50
CA ARG A 106 -9.31 18.30 9.26
C ARG A 106 -8.25 19.27 9.75
N THR A 107 -7.11 18.77 10.21
CA THR A 107 -6.08 19.57 10.91
C THR A 107 -4.81 19.78 10.08
N GLY A 108 -4.59 18.97 9.04
CA GLY A 108 -3.37 18.97 8.23
C GLY A 108 -2.25 18.09 8.82
N ARG A 109 -2.47 17.48 9.98
CA ARG A 109 -1.52 16.58 10.63
C ARG A 109 -2.27 15.52 11.43
N ASP A 110 -1.71 14.31 11.44
CA ASP A 110 -2.13 13.18 12.25
C ASP A 110 -0.88 12.52 12.85
N ASP A 111 -0.79 12.47 14.15
CA ASP A 111 0.23 11.71 14.86
C ASP A 111 -0.34 10.34 15.19
N PHE A 112 0.50 9.30 15.28
CA PHE A 112 0.05 7.96 15.64
C PHE A 112 1.07 7.22 16.49
N ASP A 113 0.55 6.39 17.39
CA ASP A 113 1.30 5.54 18.32
C ASP A 113 0.49 4.27 18.60
N PHE A 114 0.83 3.17 17.90
CA PHE A 114 0.06 1.92 17.95
C PHE A 114 0.94 0.68 17.83
N TRP A 115 0.36 -0.47 18.14
CA TRP A 115 1.02 -1.76 18.09
C TRP A 115 0.38 -2.69 17.06
N THR A 116 1.22 -3.56 16.48
CA THR A 116 0.77 -4.72 15.71
C THR A 116 1.37 -5.98 16.29
N THR A 117 0.65 -7.11 16.12
CA THR A 117 1.15 -8.44 16.46
C THR A 117 1.21 -9.30 15.22
N ALA A 118 2.40 -9.83 14.94
CA ALA A 118 2.65 -10.72 13.83
C ALA A 118 2.17 -12.15 14.15
N SER A 119 1.89 -12.94 13.11
CA SER A 119 1.42 -14.33 13.22
C SER A 119 2.44 -15.29 13.88
N ASP A 120 3.71 -14.90 13.97
CA ASP A 120 4.76 -15.60 14.70
C ASP A 120 4.86 -15.17 16.19
N GLY A 121 4.01 -14.22 16.62
CA GLY A 121 3.95 -13.70 17.98
C GLY A 121 4.84 -12.49 18.23
N GLN A 122 5.60 -12.00 17.24
CA GLN A 122 6.37 -10.77 17.37
C GLN A 122 5.43 -9.58 17.50
N ARG A 123 5.68 -8.69 18.48
CA ARG A 123 4.99 -7.42 18.61
C ARG A 123 5.86 -6.28 18.09
N LEU A 124 5.26 -5.39 17.33
CA LEU A 124 5.92 -4.23 16.74
C LEU A 124 5.20 -2.95 17.18
N HIS A 125 5.98 -1.97 17.60
CA HIS A 125 5.51 -0.65 18.01
C HIS A 125 5.76 0.37 16.91
N HIS A 126 4.72 1.06 16.48
CA HIS A 126 4.75 2.02 15.38
C HIS A 126 4.47 3.42 15.89
N ILE A 127 5.42 4.33 15.73
CA ILE A 127 5.27 5.74 16.10
C ILE A 127 5.60 6.60 14.89
N GLY A 128 4.77 7.62 14.64
CA GLY A 128 5.01 8.51 13.53
C GLY A 128 3.95 9.57 13.34
N HIS A 129 3.94 10.14 12.15
CA HIS A 129 2.93 11.12 11.77
C HIS A 129 2.78 11.21 10.26
N ASP A 130 1.62 11.70 9.85
CA ASP A 130 1.31 12.16 8.51
C ASP A 130 1.05 13.67 8.51
N GLU A 131 1.50 14.37 7.45
CA GLU A 131 1.29 15.81 7.26
C GLU A 131 0.77 16.12 5.86
N LEU A 132 -0.18 17.06 5.77
CA LEU A 132 -0.65 17.66 4.52
C LEU A 132 0.00 19.03 4.34
N PRO A 133 1.09 19.17 3.54
CA PRO A 133 1.75 20.46 3.30
C PRO A 133 0.92 21.42 2.43
N GLY A 134 -0.25 21.00 1.96
CA GLY A 134 -1.12 21.78 1.07
C GLY A 134 -0.78 21.66 -0.41
N GLU A 135 0.20 20.86 -0.77
CA GLU A 135 0.57 20.59 -2.17
C GLU A 135 -0.47 19.67 -2.83
N LYS A 136 -0.79 19.95 -4.09
CA LYS A 136 -1.74 19.17 -4.90
C LYS A 136 -1.12 18.76 -6.21
N VAL A 137 -1.47 17.58 -6.67
CA VAL A 137 -1.06 17.03 -7.97
C VAL A 137 -2.25 16.41 -8.68
N THR A 138 -2.15 16.24 -9.98
CA THR A 138 -3.11 15.45 -10.76
C THR A 138 -2.34 14.35 -11.47
N ILE A 139 -2.71 13.10 -11.20
CA ILE A 139 -2.11 11.92 -11.85
C ILE A 139 -3.23 11.21 -12.61
N ASP A 140 -3.04 11.05 -13.92
CA ASP A 140 -4.03 10.43 -14.84
C ASP A 140 -5.45 11.02 -14.70
N GLY A 141 -5.54 12.34 -14.49
CA GLY A 141 -6.80 13.05 -14.33
C GLY A 141 -7.41 12.98 -12.92
N VAL A 142 -6.79 12.25 -11.99
CA VAL A 142 -7.24 12.15 -10.60
C VAL A 142 -6.56 13.23 -9.76
N PRO A 143 -7.32 14.14 -9.11
CA PRO A 143 -6.77 15.14 -8.20
C PRO A 143 -6.37 14.48 -6.87
N LEU A 144 -5.14 14.74 -6.43
CA LEU A 144 -4.54 14.16 -5.23
C LEU A 144 -3.92 15.25 -4.37
N GLU A 145 -3.86 15.03 -3.08
CA GLU A 145 -3.09 15.83 -2.13
C GLU A 145 -1.82 15.08 -1.75
N VAL A 146 -0.71 15.83 -1.70
CA VAL A 146 0.57 15.29 -1.25
C VAL A 146 0.54 15.15 0.26
N THR A 147 0.93 13.97 0.76
CA THR A 147 1.13 13.71 2.18
C THR A 147 2.59 13.39 2.42
N ARG A 148 3.18 13.95 3.47
CA ARG A 148 4.52 13.59 3.97
C ARG A 148 4.35 12.76 5.22
N PHE A 149 5.17 11.73 5.37
CA PHE A 149 5.12 10.87 6.54
C PHE A 149 6.48 10.61 7.13
N GLU A 150 6.50 10.41 8.43
CA GLU A 150 7.62 9.81 9.15
C GLU A 150 7.09 8.66 10.02
N LEU A 151 7.79 7.54 10.01
CA LEU A 151 7.44 6.33 10.74
C LEU A 151 8.70 5.70 11.32
N THR A 152 8.68 5.38 12.60
CA THR A 152 9.65 4.49 13.23
C THR A 152 8.93 3.27 13.79
N THR A 153 9.44 2.09 13.46
CA THR A 153 8.99 0.82 14.02
C THR A 153 10.03 0.28 14.98
N TYR A 154 9.60 -0.07 16.16
CA TYR A 154 10.42 -0.63 17.22
C TYR A 154 10.05 -2.10 17.48
N SER A 155 11.02 -2.86 17.99
CA SER A 155 10.74 -4.14 18.64
C SER A 155 10.00 -3.92 19.95
N GLU A 156 9.44 -4.99 20.54
CA GLU A 156 8.85 -4.94 21.88
C GLU A 156 9.89 -4.55 22.97
N ALA A 157 11.17 -4.81 22.74
CA ALA A 157 12.27 -4.41 23.62
C ALA A 157 12.67 -2.93 23.46
N GLY A 158 12.09 -2.21 22.48
CA GLY A 158 12.39 -0.80 22.21
C GLY A 158 13.53 -0.56 21.21
N ASP A 159 14.05 -1.61 20.56
CA ASP A 159 15.07 -1.46 19.53
C ASP A 159 14.44 -0.93 18.24
N VAL A 160 15.09 0.04 17.61
CA VAL A 160 14.66 0.56 16.30
C VAL A 160 14.92 -0.49 15.23
N LEU A 161 13.85 -0.97 14.58
CA LEU A 161 13.92 -1.93 13.49
C LEU A 161 13.84 -1.25 12.12
N ILE A 162 12.96 -0.26 11.97
CA ILE A 162 12.70 0.41 10.71
C ILE A 162 12.51 1.90 10.96
N GLN A 163 13.14 2.73 10.13
CA GLN A 163 12.81 4.15 10.01
C GLN A 163 12.49 4.47 8.56
N ARG A 164 11.35 5.09 8.33
CA ARG A 164 10.89 5.50 7.01
C ARG A 164 10.41 6.94 7.06
N LYS A 165 10.72 7.67 6.01
CA LYS A 165 10.10 8.96 5.71
C LYS A 165 9.93 9.08 4.22
N GLY A 166 8.91 9.80 3.81
CA GLY A 166 8.65 9.92 2.38
C GLY A 166 7.44 10.76 2.07
N GLN A 167 7.00 10.58 0.86
CA GLN A 167 5.87 11.26 0.29
C GLN A 167 4.91 10.21 -0.29
N GLN A 168 3.65 10.40 -0.04
CA GLN A 168 2.58 9.62 -0.63
C GLN A 168 1.47 10.55 -1.10
N PHE A 169 0.42 10.00 -1.70
CA PHE A 169 -0.69 10.76 -2.24
C PHE A 169 -1.99 10.25 -1.66
N ILE A 170 -2.86 11.16 -1.28
CA ILE A 170 -4.20 10.82 -0.81
C ILE A 170 -5.26 11.44 -1.71
N SER A 171 -6.39 10.76 -1.82
CA SER A 171 -7.60 11.27 -2.41
C SER A 171 -8.67 11.37 -1.34
N ARG A 172 -9.33 12.53 -1.22
CA ARG A 172 -10.46 12.66 -0.27
C ARG A 172 -11.65 11.77 -0.62
N THR A 173 -11.70 11.29 -1.86
CA THR A 173 -12.78 10.43 -2.36
C THR A 173 -12.43 8.96 -2.28
N HIS A 174 -11.16 8.61 -2.57
CA HIS A 174 -10.71 7.21 -2.63
C HIS A 174 -9.82 6.80 -1.45
N ARG A 175 -9.22 7.80 -0.75
CA ARG A 175 -8.23 7.72 0.33
C ARG A 175 -6.82 7.36 -0.10
#